data_983ca4a99d544dd62d76ffda073d5a9d
#
_entry.id   983ca4a99d544dd62d76ffda073d5a9d
#
_cell.length_a   1.000
_cell.length_b   1.000
_cell.length_c   1.000
_cell.angle_alpha   90.00
_cell.angle_beta   90.00
_cell.angle_gamma   90.00
#
_symmetry.space_group_name_H-M   'P 1'
#
loop_
_entity.id
_entity.type
_entity.pdbx_description
1 polymer ?
#
loop_
_entity_poly.entity_id
_entity_poly.type
_entity_poly.pdbx_seq_one_letter_code
_entity_poly.pdbx_strand_id
1 'polypeptide(L)'
;VSKPAESEKYSYPLKRNEFMLVTSPFGMRKDPLNPANTQMHKGIDIQAKHDNVLATEDKGKVTQVNNNPNTAGGLSVTVEYNRNDGSKYQCTYMHLSSIAVKTGDTVNAGQRLGVTGNTGTRTTGEHLHFGVKSISADGKARDIDPAAYLAEISQKGNIQLQTLHNGKDITAQYKVSNPASQGEMTDIAQSPEDWMKKLLSSEDSGVKMPGDDPVIEMAMTMFTSLMALALQIDNKSEEEKMQTVTDSVVSKSIDLSSLLPSYKACSVNIQDG
;
A
#
# COMPACT_ATOMS: atom_id res chain seq x y z
N VAL A 1 3.22 -34.40 28.83
CA VAL A 1 2.07 -33.49 28.57
C VAL A 1 2.59 -32.38 27.67
N SER A 2 2.33 -32.50 26.36
CA SER A 2 2.68 -31.44 25.40
C SER A 2 1.94 -30.17 25.72
N LYS A 3 2.67 -29.05 25.84
CA LYS A 3 2.12 -27.72 25.99
C LYS A 3 1.17 -27.47 24.79
N PRO A 4 -0.08 -27.01 25.01
CA PRO A 4 -0.95 -26.67 23.90
C PRO A 4 -0.21 -25.62 23.05
N ALA A 5 -0.21 -25.80 21.72
CA ALA A 5 0.32 -24.80 20.80
C ALA A 5 -0.34 -23.46 21.10
N GLU A 6 0.45 -22.42 21.40
CA GLU A 6 -0.06 -21.06 21.47
C GLU A 6 -0.75 -20.80 20.12
N SER A 7 -2.02 -20.44 20.16
CA SER A 7 -2.76 -20.08 18.95
C SER A 7 -2.01 -18.96 18.26
N GLU A 8 -1.71 -19.15 16.99
CA GLU A 8 -1.08 -18.11 16.17
C GLU A 8 -1.97 -16.86 16.20
N LYS A 9 -1.45 -15.75 16.72
CA LYS A 9 -2.21 -14.48 16.89
C LYS A 9 -2.48 -13.77 15.55
N TYR A 10 -1.83 -14.22 14.48
CA TYR A 10 -1.89 -13.64 13.15
C TYR A 10 -2.01 -14.73 12.09
N SER A 11 -2.72 -14.42 11.01
CA SER A 11 -2.89 -15.29 9.85
C SER A 11 -2.98 -14.44 8.58
N TYR A 12 -2.60 -15.00 7.46
CA TYR A 12 -2.92 -14.38 6.19
C TYR A 12 -4.39 -14.65 5.80
N PRO A 13 -4.99 -13.80 4.93
CA PRO A 13 -6.40 -13.91 4.57
C PRO A 13 -6.75 -15.20 3.82
N LEU A 14 -5.76 -15.88 3.26
CA LEU A 14 -5.87 -17.21 2.65
C LEU A 14 -4.75 -18.11 3.17
N LYS A 15 -5.03 -19.40 3.35
CA LYS A 15 -3.99 -20.39 3.69
C LYS A 15 -3.19 -20.72 2.44
N ARG A 16 -1.89 -20.50 2.50
CA ARG A 16 -0.92 -20.86 1.47
C ARG A 16 0.34 -21.42 2.12
N ASN A 17 1.10 -22.24 1.39
CA ASN A 17 2.32 -22.85 1.93
C ASN A 17 3.56 -22.00 1.61
N GLU A 18 3.62 -21.37 0.44
CA GLU A 18 4.83 -20.68 -0.03
C GLU A 18 4.59 -19.20 -0.34
N PHE A 19 3.54 -18.90 -1.10
CA PHE A 19 3.21 -17.52 -1.48
C PHE A 19 1.72 -17.31 -1.78
N MET A 20 1.28 -16.08 -1.69
CA MET A 20 0.03 -15.59 -2.27
C MET A 20 0.33 -14.87 -3.59
N LEU A 21 -0.43 -15.17 -4.63
CA LEU A 21 -0.31 -14.49 -5.92
C LEU A 21 -1.33 -13.36 -6.00
N VAL A 22 -0.83 -12.13 -6.10
CA VAL A 22 -1.63 -10.93 -6.32
C VAL A 22 -1.75 -10.68 -7.82
N THR A 23 -2.96 -10.75 -8.33
CA THR A 23 -3.27 -10.50 -9.74
C THR A 23 -3.42 -9.02 -10.04
N SER A 24 -3.84 -8.22 -9.04
CA SER A 24 -3.95 -6.78 -9.15
C SER A 24 -3.60 -6.08 -7.84
N PRO A 25 -2.61 -5.16 -7.84
CA PRO A 25 -2.17 -4.46 -6.65
C PRO A 25 -3.10 -3.28 -6.31
N PHE A 26 -2.89 -2.70 -5.13
CA PHE A 26 -3.49 -1.44 -4.70
C PHE A 26 -2.99 -0.27 -5.55
N GLY A 27 -3.85 0.72 -5.78
CA GLY A 27 -3.48 1.95 -6.49
C GLY A 27 -4.27 2.20 -7.76
N MET A 28 -3.82 3.18 -8.54
CA MET A 28 -4.47 3.54 -9.80
C MET A 28 -4.23 2.46 -10.85
N ARG A 29 -5.32 1.98 -11.48
CA ARG A 29 -5.25 0.98 -12.55
C ARG A 29 -6.30 1.25 -13.62
N LYS A 30 -6.15 0.65 -14.81
CA LYS A 30 -7.23 0.59 -15.78
C LYS A 30 -8.43 -0.16 -15.18
N ASP A 31 -9.63 0.33 -15.44
CA ASP A 31 -10.86 -0.35 -15.01
C ASP A 31 -10.99 -1.70 -15.76
N PRO A 32 -11.04 -2.85 -15.05
CA PRO A 32 -11.12 -4.15 -15.69
C PRO A 32 -12.42 -4.37 -16.49
N LEU A 33 -13.48 -3.60 -16.18
CA LEU A 33 -14.77 -3.66 -16.91
C LEU A 33 -14.88 -2.62 -18.04
N ASN A 34 -14.07 -1.55 -17.95
CA ASN A 34 -13.99 -0.51 -18.98
C ASN A 34 -12.55 0.02 -19.09
N PRO A 35 -11.67 -0.66 -19.86
CA PRO A 35 -10.24 -0.33 -19.94
C PRO A 35 -9.91 1.07 -20.46
N ALA A 36 -10.88 1.80 -21.03
CA ALA A 36 -10.72 3.20 -21.41
C ALA A 36 -10.61 4.14 -20.19
N ASN A 37 -11.12 3.71 -19.04
CA ASN A 37 -11.10 4.47 -17.80
C ASN A 37 -9.99 4.00 -16.85
N THR A 38 -9.55 4.89 -15.99
CA THR A 38 -8.71 4.55 -14.84
C THR A 38 -9.52 4.69 -13.55
N GLN A 39 -9.20 3.85 -12.56
CA GLN A 39 -9.84 3.90 -11.25
C GLN A 39 -8.85 3.55 -10.15
N MET A 40 -9.12 4.06 -8.95
CA MET A 40 -8.40 3.67 -7.74
C MET A 40 -8.86 2.28 -7.28
N HIS A 41 -7.95 1.33 -7.21
CA HIS A 41 -8.14 0.03 -6.60
C HIS A 41 -7.83 0.10 -5.11
N LYS A 42 -8.87 0.01 -4.27
CA LYS A 42 -8.76 0.20 -2.82
C LYS A 42 -8.48 -1.10 -2.05
N GLY A 43 -7.81 -2.04 -2.68
CA GLY A 43 -7.43 -3.33 -2.14
C GLY A 43 -6.42 -4.01 -3.03
N ILE A 44 -6.17 -5.29 -2.76
CA ILE A 44 -5.45 -6.20 -3.66
C ILE A 44 -6.37 -7.33 -4.06
N ASP A 45 -6.25 -7.79 -5.32
CA ASP A 45 -6.94 -8.98 -5.78
C ASP A 45 -5.98 -10.17 -5.70
N ILE A 46 -6.34 -11.18 -4.92
CA ILE A 46 -5.51 -12.36 -4.65
C ILE A 46 -6.12 -13.54 -5.39
N GLN A 47 -5.29 -14.24 -6.16
CA GLN A 47 -5.70 -15.46 -6.86
C GLN A 47 -6.23 -16.51 -5.85
N ALA A 48 -7.44 -16.98 -6.11
CA ALA A 48 -8.11 -17.96 -5.26
C ALA A 48 -9.10 -18.80 -6.07
N LYS A 49 -9.39 -19.99 -5.60
CA LYS A 49 -10.38 -20.88 -6.20
C LYS A 49 -11.03 -21.74 -5.12
N HIS A 50 -12.24 -21.35 -4.68
CA HIS A 50 -12.97 -22.01 -3.58
C HIS A 50 -12.15 -22.17 -2.29
N ASP A 51 -11.32 -21.17 -2.00
CA ASP A 51 -10.47 -21.16 -0.83
C ASP A 51 -11.19 -20.64 0.40
N ASN A 52 -10.85 -21.17 1.56
CA ASN A 52 -11.31 -20.61 2.83
C ASN A 52 -10.68 -19.24 3.06
N VAL A 53 -11.54 -18.25 3.29
CA VAL A 53 -11.15 -16.90 3.70
C VAL A 53 -11.03 -16.85 5.20
N LEU A 54 -9.91 -16.34 5.71
CA LEU A 54 -9.53 -16.40 7.11
C LEU A 54 -9.43 -15.00 7.73
N ALA A 55 -9.81 -14.89 9.00
CA ALA A 55 -9.53 -13.71 9.81
C ALA A 55 -8.02 -13.57 10.03
N THR A 56 -7.53 -12.33 9.98
CA THR A 56 -6.09 -12.07 9.96
C THR A 56 -5.47 -11.88 11.34
N GLU A 57 -6.27 -11.54 12.35
CA GLU A 57 -5.80 -11.34 13.73
C GLU A 57 -6.79 -11.87 14.76
N ASP A 58 -6.30 -12.06 15.98
CA ASP A 58 -7.14 -12.41 17.13
C ASP A 58 -8.06 -11.26 17.56
N LYS A 59 -9.18 -11.63 18.16
CA LYS A 59 -10.18 -10.71 18.75
C LYS A 59 -10.76 -9.72 17.74
N GLY A 60 -10.77 -10.09 16.46
CA GLY A 60 -11.42 -9.31 15.41
C GLY A 60 -12.94 -9.23 15.64
N LYS A 61 -13.52 -8.04 15.42
CA LYS A 61 -14.96 -7.82 15.48
C LYS A 61 -15.53 -7.76 14.09
N VAL A 62 -16.47 -8.65 13.76
CA VAL A 62 -17.22 -8.57 12.50
C VAL A 62 -18.17 -7.38 12.58
N THR A 63 -17.85 -6.30 11.86
CA THR A 63 -18.62 -5.05 11.88
C THR A 63 -19.68 -5.00 10.80
N GLN A 64 -19.46 -5.71 9.68
CA GLN A 64 -20.43 -5.73 8.58
C GLN A 64 -20.38 -7.07 7.84
N VAL A 65 -21.56 -7.57 7.49
CA VAL A 65 -21.76 -8.69 6.58
C VAL A 65 -22.74 -8.26 5.49
N ASN A 66 -22.34 -8.40 4.23
CA ASN A 66 -23.21 -8.16 3.09
C ASN A 66 -23.60 -9.49 2.43
N ASN A 67 -24.87 -9.84 2.50
CA ASN A 67 -25.44 -11.06 1.92
C ASN A 67 -26.08 -10.83 0.54
N ASN A 68 -25.96 -9.62 -0.06
CA ASN A 68 -26.48 -9.32 -1.38
C ASN A 68 -25.42 -9.56 -2.45
N PRO A 69 -25.54 -10.59 -3.30
CA PRO A 69 -24.55 -10.89 -4.34
C PRO A 69 -24.55 -9.86 -5.49
N ASN A 70 -25.57 -8.99 -5.57
CA ASN A 70 -25.73 -8.04 -6.69
C ASN A 70 -25.15 -6.65 -6.38
N THR A 71 -24.45 -6.47 -5.26
CA THR A 71 -23.69 -5.24 -4.99
C THR A 71 -22.35 -5.24 -5.75
N ALA A 72 -21.65 -4.12 -5.78
CA ALA A 72 -20.34 -4.03 -6.42
C ALA A 72 -19.35 -5.09 -5.90
N GLY A 73 -19.25 -5.26 -4.58
CA GLY A 73 -18.36 -6.22 -3.92
C GLY A 73 -18.96 -7.61 -3.72
N GLY A 74 -20.24 -7.83 -4.07
CA GLY A 74 -20.92 -9.11 -3.83
C GLY A 74 -21.04 -9.46 -2.37
N LEU A 75 -21.06 -10.77 -2.06
CA LEU A 75 -21.01 -11.25 -0.69
C LEU A 75 -19.68 -10.80 -0.06
N SER A 76 -19.78 -10.16 1.10
CA SER A 76 -18.57 -9.62 1.74
C SER A 76 -18.67 -9.60 3.27
N VAL A 77 -17.50 -9.65 3.91
CA VAL A 77 -17.34 -9.55 5.36
C VAL A 77 -16.34 -8.45 5.65
N THR A 78 -16.62 -7.64 6.68
CA THR A 78 -15.69 -6.63 7.20
C THR A 78 -15.40 -6.94 8.66
N VAL A 79 -14.13 -7.02 9.01
CA VAL A 79 -13.63 -7.29 10.36
C VAL A 79 -12.76 -6.12 10.82
N GLU A 80 -13.00 -5.66 12.04
CA GLU A 80 -12.23 -4.60 12.68
C GLU A 80 -11.30 -5.18 13.74
N TYR A 81 -10.05 -4.73 13.74
CA TYR A 81 -9.00 -5.10 14.69
C TYR A 81 -8.50 -3.85 15.41
N ASN A 82 -8.59 -3.86 16.74
CA ASN A 82 -8.16 -2.73 17.57
C ASN A 82 -6.65 -2.76 17.82
N ARG A 83 -6.05 -1.59 17.95
CA ARG A 83 -4.68 -1.37 18.35
C ARG A 83 -4.60 -0.77 19.75
N ASN A 84 -3.46 -0.94 20.43
CA ASN A 84 -3.26 -0.47 21.79
C ASN A 84 -3.26 1.07 21.90
N ASP A 85 -2.94 1.77 20.81
CA ASP A 85 -2.95 3.23 20.70
C ASP A 85 -4.34 3.83 20.40
N GLY A 86 -5.37 2.99 20.37
CA GLY A 86 -6.74 3.39 20.04
C GLY A 86 -7.03 3.49 18.54
N SER A 87 -6.04 3.29 17.68
CA SER A 87 -6.25 3.14 16.23
C SER A 87 -6.84 1.76 15.91
N LYS A 88 -7.28 1.57 14.67
CA LYS A 88 -7.88 0.32 14.22
C LYS A 88 -7.51 0.03 12.78
N TYR A 89 -7.50 -1.26 12.44
CA TYR A 89 -7.57 -1.71 11.06
C TYR A 89 -8.93 -2.32 10.77
N GLN A 90 -9.48 -2.00 9.62
CA GLN A 90 -10.72 -2.58 9.11
C GLN A 90 -10.40 -3.32 7.81
N CYS A 91 -10.49 -4.66 7.87
CA CYS A 91 -10.23 -5.55 6.75
C CYS A 91 -11.54 -5.97 6.10
N THR A 92 -11.65 -5.80 4.79
CA THR A 92 -12.84 -6.16 4.01
C THR A 92 -12.49 -7.24 3.00
N TYR A 93 -13.29 -8.31 2.99
CA TYR A 93 -13.15 -9.48 2.14
C TYR A 93 -14.37 -9.55 1.21
N MET A 94 -14.16 -9.46 -0.12
CA MET A 94 -15.25 -9.35 -1.09
C MET A 94 -15.25 -10.51 -2.09
N HIS A 95 -16.30 -10.56 -2.91
CA HIS A 95 -16.57 -11.53 -3.97
C HIS A 95 -16.73 -12.97 -3.48
N LEU A 96 -17.13 -13.15 -2.21
CA LEU A 96 -17.29 -14.46 -1.58
C LEU A 96 -18.40 -15.28 -2.24
N SER A 97 -18.27 -16.62 -2.24
CA SER A 97 -19.34 -17.55 -2.62
C SER A 97 -20.24 -17.90 -1.42
N SER A 98 -19.68 -17.86 -0.21
CA SER A 98 -20.43 -18.10 1.04
C SER A 98 -19.80 -17.37 2.21
N ILE A 99 -20.62 -17.07 3.24
CA ILE A 99 -20.21 -16.40 4.47
C ILE A 99 -20.47 -17.36 5.65
N ALA A 100 -19.51 -17.45 6.57
CA ALA A 100 -19.55 -18.36 7.70
C ALA A 100 -19.75 -17.63 9.06
N VAL A 101 -19.84 -16.30 9.05
CA VAL A 101 -19.94 -15.45 10.24
C VAL A 101 -21.10 -14.46 10.09
N LYS A 102 -21.48 -13.82 11.19
CA LYS A 102 -22.50 -12.76 11.20
C LYS A 102 -21.98 -11.50 11.87
N THR A 103 -22.60 -10.38 11.57
CA THR A 103 -22.30 -9.09 12.22
C THR A 103 -22.41 -9.23 13.73
N GLY A 104 -21.42 -8.75 14.45
CA GLY A 104 -21.33 -8.84 15.89
C GLY A 104 -20.50 -10.03 16.40
N ASP A 105 -20.13 -10.98 15.56
CA ASP A 105 -19.25 -12.08 15.97
C ASP A 105 -17.84 -11.57 16.32
N THR A 106 -17.19 -12.27 17.25
CA THR A 106 -15.76 -12.12 17.50
C THR A 106 -15.03 -13.28 16.84
N VAL A 107 -13.98 -13.00 16.12
CA VAL A 107 -13.18 -13.97 15.36
C VAL A 107 -11.74 -13.95 15.79
N ASN A 108 -11.06 -15.09 15.66
CA ASN A 108 -9.63 -15.23 15.94
C ASN A 108 -8.84 -15.45 14.64
N ALA A 109 -7.54 -15.20 14.69
CA ALA A 109 -6.63 -15.45 13.58
C ALA A 109 -6.80 -16.88 13.02
N GLY A 110 -6.85 -17.01 11.70
CA GLY A 110 -7.07 -18.29 11.01
C GLY A 110 -8.52 -18.81 11.06
N GLN A 111 -9.44 -18.16 11.77
CA GLN A 111 -10.84 -18.55 11.77
C GLN A 111 -11.46 -18.27 10.40
N ARG A 112 -12.23 -19.24 9.89
CA ARG A 112 -12.91 -19.11 8.59
C ARG A 112 -14.02 -18.06 8.66
N LEU A 113 -13.97 -17.09 7.75
CA LEU A 113 -14.96 -16.05 7.53
C LEU A 113 -15.96 -16.42 6.43
N GLY A 114 -15.51 -17.21 5.45
CA GLY A 114 -16.27 -17.58 4.28
C GLY A 114 -15.43 -18.37 3.28
N VAL A 115 -15.89 -18.41 2.04
CA VAL A 115 -15.21 -19.06 0.91
C VAL A 115 -15.13 -18.08 -0.24
N THR A 116 -14.01 -18.05 -0.95
CA THR A 116 -13.83 -17.22 -2.16
C THR A 116 -14.82 -17.60 -3.26
N GLY A 117 -15.10 -16.66 -4.13
CA GLY A 117 -16.04 -16.83 -5.24
C GLY A 117 -15.93 -15.73 -6.27
N ASN A 118 -17.03 -15.50 -6.97
CA ASN A 118 -17.12 -14.52 -8.06
C ASN A 118 -18.43 -13.73 -7.99
N THR A 119 -18.93 -13.44 -6.77
CA THR A 119 -20.15 -12.66 -6.59
C THR A 119 -19.88 -11.17 -6.70
N GLY A 120 -20.90 -10.41 -7.08
CA GLY A 120 -20.82 -8.97 -7.26
C GLY A 120 -20.78 -8.55 -8.73
N THR A 121 -20.98 -7.24 -8.95
CA THR A 121 -21.05 -6.68 -10.31
C THR A 121 -19.70 -6.13 -10.79
N ARG A 122 -18.68 -6.09 -9.92
CA ARG A 122 -17.35 -5.55 -10.22
C ARG A 122 -16.24 -6.60 -10.14
N THR A 123 -16.54 -7.79 -10.65
CA THR A 123 -15.61 -8.91 -10.74
C THR A 123 -15.56 -9.46 -12.16
N THR A 124 -14.42 -9.98 -12.56
CA THR A 124 -14.19 -10.59 -13.89
C THR A 124 -13.84 -12.08 -13.81
N GLY A 125 -13.80 -12.64 -12.61
CA GLY A 125 -13.44 -14.03 -12.35
C GLY A 125 -13.25 -14.28 -10.87
N GLU A 126 -13.12 -15.55 -10.50
CA GLU A 126 -12.98 -15.94 -9.09
C GLU A 126 -11.64 -15.46 -8.49
N HIS A 127 -11.72 -14.72 -7.40
CA HIS A 127 -10.59 -14.20 -6.63
C HIS A 127 -11.04 -13.73 -5.25
N LEU A 128 -10.09 -13.41 -4.37
CA LEU A 128 -10.36 -12.65 -3.15
C LEU A 128 -9.96 -11.19 -3.38
N HIS A 129 -10.91 -10.26 -3.33
CA HIS A 129 -10.58 -8.86 -3.13
C HIS A 129 -10.41 -8.60 -1.63
N PHE A 130 -9.21 -8.17 -1.25
CA PHE A 130 -8.83 -7.86 0.14
C PHE A 130 -8.49 -6.37 0.26
N GLY A 131 -9.34 -5.62 0.96
CA GLY A 131 -9.16 -4.20 1.24
C GLY A 131 -8.84 -3.94 2.70
N VAL A 132 -8.01 -2.93 2.98
CA VAL A 132 -7.66 -2.52 4.34
C VAL A 132 -7.84 -1.01 4.49
N LYS A 133 -8.52 -0.62 5.58
CA LYS A 133 -8.56 0.77 6.04
C LYS A 133 -7.84 0.89 7.38
N SER A 134 -7.05 1.92 7.51
CA SER A 134 -6.56 2.40 8.79
C SER A 134 -7.53 3.44 9.34
N ILE A 135 -7.91 3.31 10.60
CA ILE A 135 -8.75 4.26 11.32
C ILE A 135 -7.93 4.76 12.49
N SER A 136 -7.58 6.04 12.47
CA SER A 136 -6.81 6.68 13.54
C SER A 136 -7.66 6.83 14.81
N ALA A 137 -7.01 7.09 15.96
CA ALA A 137 -7.68 7.24 17.25
C ALA A 137 -8.73 8.37 17.26
N ASP A 138 -8.58 9.40 16.42
CA ASP A 138 -9.57 10.47 16.21
C ASP A 138 -10.72 10.08 15.26
N GLY A 139 -10.75 8.81 14.80
CA GLY A 139 -11.83 8.26 13.97
C GLY A 139 -11.68 8.51 12.46
N LYS A 140 -10.60 9.13 11.99
CA LYS A 140 -10.36 9.32 10.56
C LYS A 140 -9.99 8.00 9.89
N ALA A 141 -10.76 7.61 8.87
CA ALA A 141 -10.54 6.41 8.10
C ALA A 141 -9.89 6.73 6.75
N ARG A 142 -8.87 5.94 6.36
CA ARG A 142 -8.24 6.00 5.04
C ARG A 142 -7.99 4.61 4.48
N ASP A 143 -8.16 4.46 3.18
CA ASP A 143 -7.74 3.24 2.49
C ASP A 143 -6.20 3.21 2.46
N ILE A 144 -5.61 2.06 2.79
CA ILE A 144 -4.17 1.84 2.76
C ILE A 144 -3.83 0.66 1.86
N ASP A 145 -2.58 0.60 1.39
CA ASP A 145 -2.09 -0.57 0.66
C ASP A 145 -2.12 -1.81 1.58
N PRO A 146 -2.91 -2.83 1.25
CA PRO A 146 -2.94 -4.06 2.04
C PRO A 146 -1.57 -4.75 2.17
N ALA A 147 -0.64 -4.52 1.25
CA ALA A 147 0.72 -5.06 1.34
C ALA A 147 1.46 -4.54 2.59
N ALA A 148 1.23 -3.29 3.01
CA ALA A 148 1.78 -2.73 4.25
C ALA A 148 1.23 -3.46 5.48
N TYR A 149 -0.08 -3.68 5.52
CA TYR A 149 -0.74 -4.42 6.60
C TYR A 149 -0.26 -5.88 6.65
N LEU A 150 -0.16 -6.57 5.50
CA LEU A 150 0.32 -7.94 5.43
C LEU A 150 1.80 -8.05 5.86
N ALA A 151 2.63 -7.07 5.55
CA ALA A 151 4.00 -6.99 6.04
C ALA A 151 4.06 -6.89 7.56
N GLU A 152 3.23 -6.03 8.15
CA GLU A 152 3.13 -5.86 9.60
C GLU A 152 2.75 -7.17 10.29
N ILE A 153 1.64 -7.81 9.88
CA ILE A 153 1.19 -9.05 10.52
C ILE A 153 2.15 -10.21 10.27
N SER A 154 2.85 -10.26 9.13
CA SER A 154 3.86 -11.29 8.88
C SER A 154 5.05 -11.17 9.83
N GLN A 155 5.49 -9.95 10.13
CA GLN A 155 6.57 -9.72 11.11
C GLN A 155 6.12 -10.07 12.52
N LYS A 156 4.94 -9.59 12.94
CA LYS A 156 4.38 -9.86 14.28
C LYS A 156 4.06 -11.34 14.51
N GLY A 157 3.57 -12.03 13.49
CA GLY A 157 3.20 -13.45 13.53
C GLY A 157 4.31 -14.40 13.11
N ASN A 158 5.49 -13.90 12.73
CA ASN A 158 6.58 -14.69 12.13
C ASN A 158 6.09 -15.56 10.95
N ILE A 159 5.22 -14.97 10.10
CA ILE A 159 4.64 -15.68 8.94
C ILE A 159 5.61 -15.60 7.78
N GLN A 160 6.15 -16.76 7.36
CA GLN A 160 7.13 -16.88 6.27
C GLN A 160 6.45 -17.04 4.90
N LEU A 161 5.50 -16.19 4.59
CA LEU A 161 4.75 -16.23 3.34
C LEU A 161 5.04 -14.98 2.51
N GLN A 162 5.35 -15.17 1.23
CA GLN A 162 5.55 -14.07 0.27
C GLN A 162 4.22 -13.64 -0.35
N THR A 163 4.11 -12.36 -0.69
CA THR A 163 2.95 -11.81 -1.41
C THR A 163 3.45 -11.31 -2.77
N LEU A 164 3.30 -12.13 -3.80
CA LEU A 164 3.93 -11.91 -5.10
C LEU A 164 2.98 -11.22 -6.09
N HIS A 165 3.48 -10.18 -6.74
CA HIS A 165 2.89 -9.59 -7.94
C HIS A 165 3.94 -9.45 -9.03
N ASN A 166 3.71 -10.03 -10.22
CA ASN A 166 4.67 -10.04 -11.33
C ASN A 166 6.07 -10.52 -10.88
N GLY A 167 6.14 -11.56 -10.05
CA GLY A 167 7.37 -12.15 -9.55
C GLY A 167 8.09 -11.36 -8.45
N LYS A 168 7.53 -10.24 -7.98
CA LYS A 168 8.10 -9.42 -6.91
C LYS A 168 7.27 -9.53 -5.63
N ASP A 169 7.92 -9.67 -4.48
CA ASP A 169 7.25 -9.60 -3.16
C ASP A 169 6.88 -8.15 -2.86
N ILE A 170 5.58 -7.84 -2.94
CA ILE A 170 5.06 -6.48 -2.71
C ILE A 170 5.05 -6.09 -1.23
N THR A 171 5.25 -7.03 -0.31
CA THR A 171 5.39 -6.74 1.13
C THR A 171 6.83 -6.38 1.51
N ALA A 172 7.82 -6.71 0.67
CA ALA A 172 9.23 -6.54 1.00
C ALA A 172 9.62 -5.09 1.32
N GLN A 173 9.02 -4.12 0.60
CA GLN A 173 9.28 -2.69 0.81
C GLN A 173 8.79 -2.16 2.18
N TYR A 174 7.87 -2.87 2.84
CA TYR A 174 7.32 -2.52 4.14
C TYR A 174 7.95 -3.31 5.29
N LYS A 175 8.79 -4.32 5.00
CA LYS A 175 9.48 -5.11 6.02
C LYS A 175 10.68 -4.33 6.55
N VAL A 176 10.70 -4.09 7.87
CA VAL A 176 11.83 -3.40 8.52
C VAL A 176 13.03 -4.32 8.60
N SER A 177 14.19 -3.86 8.13
CA SER A 177 15.42 -4.66 7.99
C SER A 177 16.14 -4.98 9.31
N ASN A 178 15.50 -4.89 10.50
CA ASN A 178 16.22 -5.10 11.75
C ASN A 178 15.39 -5.84 12.82
N PRO A 179 15.68 -7.13 13.12
CA PRO A 179 14.98 -7.87 14.18
C PRO A 179 15.46 -7.57 15.61
N ALA A 180 16.40 -6.63 15.81
CA ALA A 180 17.05 -6.40 17.10
C ALA A 180 16.49 -5.20 17.92
N SER A 181 15.50 -4.48 17.44
CA SER A 181 14.84 -3.41 18.21
C SER A 181 13.38 -3.76 18.50
N GLN A 182 13.15 -4.66 19.46
CA GLN A 182 11.89 -4.73 20.19
C GLN A 182 11.79 -3.50 21.11
N GLY A 183 11.49 -2.36 20.56
CA GLY A 183 11.13 -1.15 21.25
C GLY A 183 10.10 -0.47 20.38
N GLU A 184 8.88 -0.39 20.86
CA GLU A 184 7.77 0.43 20.41
C GLU A 184 7.83 0.88 18.92
N MET A 185 7.15 0.16 18.05
CA MET A 185 6.80 0.68 16.72
C MET A 185 5.76 1.78 16.89
N THR A 186 6.24 2.96 17.25
CA THR A 186 5.51 4.20 17.11
C THR A 186 5.54 4.58 15.63
N ASP A 187 4.34 4.72 15.04
CA ASP A 187 4.03 5.46 13.82
C ASP A 187 4.91 5.27 12.57
N ILE A 188 4.54 4.32 11.73
CA ILE A 188 4.87 4.37 10.27
C ILE A 188 3.83 5.22 9.51
N ALA A 189 3.20 6.14 10.17
CA ALA A 189 2.42 7.22 9.57
C ALA A 189 2.97 8.57 10.02
N GLN A 190 4.28 8.73 9.98
CA GLN A 190 4.87 10.06 10.12
C GLN A 190 4.50 10.86 8.88
N SER A 191 4.01 12.06 9.11
CA SER A 191 3.74 13.03 8.05
C SER A 191 5.03 13.28 7.25
N PRO A 192 4.96 13.71 5.99
CA PRO A 192 6.13 14.16 5.24
C PRO A 192 7.01 15.16 6.02
N GLU A 193 6.43 15.91 6.93
CA GLU A 193 7.09 16.89 7.81
C GLU A 193 7.99 16.24 8.86
N ASP A 194 7.58 15.08 9.43
CA ASP A 194 8.39 14.34 10.41
C ASP A 194 9.59 13.66 9.75
N TRP A 195 9.43 13.18 8.53
CA TRP A 195 10.53 12.68 7.70
C TRP A 195 11.56 13.76 7.43
N MET A 196 11.10 14.96 7.08
CA MET A 196 11.96 16.11 6.78
C MET A 196 12.70 16.59 8.04
N LYS A 197 12.02 16.64 9.20
CA LYS A 197 12.65 16.94 10.50
C LYS A 197 13.75 15.94 10.84
N LYS A 198 13.51 14.65 10.64
CA LYS A 198 14.48 13.59 10.92
C LYS A 198 15.68 13.63 9.96
N LEU A 199 15.45 13.96 8.68
CA LEU A 199 16.52 14.14 7.69
C LEU A 199 17.39 15.37 7.99
N LEU A 200 16.77 16.46 8.43
CA LEU A 200 17.46 17.72 8.78
C LEU A 200 18.12 17.70 10.16
N SER A 201 17.70 16.81 11.08
CA SER A 201 18.26 16.69 12.43
C SER A 201 19.40 15.68 12.55
N SER A 202 19.73 14.93 11.51
CA SER A 202 20.82 13.94 11.51
C SER A 202 22.17 14.57 11.16
N GLU A 203 22.64 15.51 11.98
CA GLU A 203 24.02 16.03 11.89
C GLU A 203 25.10 14.99 12.27
N ASP A 204 24.73 13.78 12.68
CA ASP A 204 25.69 12.79 13.20
C ASP A 204 25.51 11.34 12.68
N SER A 205 24.92 11.13 11.51
CA SER A 205 24.98 9.84 10.87
C SER A 205 25.99 9.90 9.73
N GLY A 206 27.19 9.32 9.97
CA GLY A 206 28.30 9.23 9.02
C GLY A 206 28.01 8.47 7.72
N VAL A 207 26.89 8.76 7.09
CA VAL A 207 26.63 8.43 5.70
C VAL A 207 27.44 9.43 4.88
N LYS A 208 28.63 9.01 4.46
CA LYS A 208 29.33 9.69 3.37
C LYS A 208 28.40 9.68 2.17
N MET A 209 27.77 10.82 1.91
CA MET A 209 27.14 11.05 0.62
C MET A 209 28.19 10.78 -0.46
N PRO A 210 27.85 10.04 -1.53
CA PRO A 210 28.74 9.97 -2.69
C PRO A 210 28.94 11.41 -3.15
N GLY A 211 30.15 11.94 -2.95
CA GLY A 211 30.49 13.31 -3.32
C GLY A 211 30.33 13.53 -4.80
N ASP A 212 29.86 14.71 -5.17
CA ASP A 212 30.05 15.35 -6.48
C ASP A 212 29.33 14.73 -7.69
N ASP A 213 28.19 14.05 -7.52
CA ASP A 213 27.32 13.75 -8.67
C ASP A 213 26.29 14.88 -8.84
N PRO A 214 26.47 15.77 -9.84
CA PRO A 214 25.56 16.90 -10.07
C PRO A 214 24.13 16.47 -10.37
N VAL A 215 23.90 15.21 -10.77
CA VAL A 215 22.58 14.65 -11.02
C VAL A 215 21.84 14.38 -9.70
N ILE A 216 22.56 13.90 -8.69
CA ILE A 216 21.98 13.66 -7.34
C ILE A 216 21.66 14.99 -6.67
N GLU A 217 22.53 15.98 -6.75
CA GLU A 217 22.31 17.32 -6.19
C GLU A 217 21.11 18.01 -6.86
N MET A 218 21.00 17.89 -8.18
CA MET A 218 19.86 18.41 -8.95
C MET A 218 18.56 17.69 -8.60
N ALA A 219 18.58 16.36 -8.44
CA ALA A 219 17.41 15.58 -8.04
C ALA A 219 16.93 15.96 -6.63
N MET A 220 17.83 16.16 -5.68
CA MET A 220 17.54 16.61 -4.32
C MET A 220 16.96 18.04 -4.31
N THR A 221 17.50 18.93 -5.12
CA THR A 221 17.01 20.30 -5.25
C THR A 221 15.62 20.35 -5.88
N MET A 222 15.36 19.53 -6.89
CA MET A 222 14.03 19.38 -7.49
C MET A 222 13.01 18.79 -6.49
N PHE A 223 13.42 17.77 -5.74
CA PHE A 223 12.58 17.13 -4.73
C PHE A 223 12.21 18.12 -3.61
N THR A 224 13.16 18.86 -3.05
CA THR A 224 12.89 19.88 -2.02
C THR A 224 12.03 21.01 -2.55
N SER A 225 12.18 21.40 -3.81
CA SER A 225 11.34 22.43 -4.43
C SER A 225 9.91 21.97 -4.67
N LEU A 226 9.72 20.70 -5.07
CA LEU A 226 8.40 20.07 -5.25
C LEU A 226 7.67 19.91 -3.91
N MET A 227 8.39 19.50 -2.86
CA MET A 227 7.81 19.35 -1.52
C MET A 227 7.44 20.71 -0.91
N ALA A 228 8.26 21.75 -1.09
CA ALA A 228 7.92 23.12 -0.66
C ALA A 228 6.67 23.65 -1.40
N LEU A 229 6.52 23.32 -2.68
CA LEU A 229 5.33 23.65 -3.45
C LEU A 229 4.09 22.90 -2.96
N ALA A 230 4.22 21.60 -2.66
CA ALA A 230 3.13 20.77 -2.14
C ALA A 230 2.59 21.31 -0.80
N LEU A 231 3.47 21.74 0.10
CA LEU A 231 3.09 22.34 1.39
C LEU A 231 2.39 23.70 1.23
N GLN A 232 2.70 24.45 0.17
CA GLN A 232 2.02 25.73 -0.11
C GLN A 232 0.61 25.51 -0.70
N ILE A 233 0.38 24.38 -1.36
CA ILE A 233 -0.88 24.07 -2.03
C ILE A 233 -1.95 23.58 -1.04
N ASP A 234 -1.57 22.93 0.05
CA ASP A 234 -2.51 22.26 0.97
C ASP A 234 -3.47 23.25 1.69
N ASN A 235 -3.12 24.53 1.76
CA ASN A 235 -3.91 25.57 2.41
C ASN A 235 -4.69 26.51 1.47
N LYS A 236 -4.76 26.19 0.17
CA LYS A 236 -5.40 27.05 -0.85
C LYS A 236 -6.68 26.44 -1.42
N SER A 237 -7.58 27.28 -1.95
CA SER A 237 -8.74 26.82 -2.72
C SER A 237 -8.31 26.12 -4.01
N GLU A 238 -9.19 25.29 -4.61
CA GLU A 238 -8.86 24.51 -5.82
C GLU A 238 -8.43 25.40 -7.01
N GLU A 239 -9.02 26.58 -7.16
CA GLU A 239 -8.65 27.54 -8.21
C GLU A 239 -7.29 28.18 -7.94
N GLU A 240 -7.00 28.54 -6.69
CA GLU A 240 -5.70 29.09 -6.27
C GLU A 240 -4.59 28.03 -6.35
N LYS A 241 -4.89 26.74 -6.11
CA LYS A 241 -3.96 25.62 -6.26
C LYS A 241 -3.47 25.51 -7.70
N MET A 242 -4.39 25.56 -8.68
CA MET A 242 -4.07 25.44 -10.09
C MET A 242 -3.21 26.60 -10.57
N GLN A 243 -3.54 27.84 -10.17
CA GLN A 243 -2.76 29.02 -10.51
C GLN A 243 -1.33 28.98 -9.92
N THR A 244 -1.19 28.55 -8.67
CA THR A 244 0.12 28.44 -8.00
C THR A 244 1.04 27.44 -8.70
N VAL A 245 0.50 26.31 -9.17
CA VAL A 245 1.27 25.32 -9.94
C VAL A 245 1.71 25.89 -11.28
N THR A 246 0.79 26.56 -11.99
CA THR A 246 1.07 27.15 -13.31
C THR A 246 2.14 28.23 -13.20
N ASP A 247 2.02 29.15 -12.26
CA ASP A 247 2.97 30.24 -12.05
C ASP A 247 4.36 29.72 -11.62
N SER A 248 4.42 28.65 -10.80
CA SER A 248 5.66 28.02 -10.38
C SER A 248 6.36 27.30 -11.55
N VAL A 249 5.61 26.66 -12.43
CA VAL A 249 6.15 25.98 -13.62
C VAL A 249 6.64 27.01 -14.65
N VAL A 250 5.92 28.09 -14.84
CA VAL A 250 6.27 29.17 -15.80
C VAL A 250 7.45 29.99 -15.31
N SER A 251 7.51 30.34 -14.01
CA SER A 251 8.60 31.15 -13.43
C SER A 251 9.91 30.38 -13.26
N LYS A 252 9.85 29.06 -13.17
CA LYS A 252 10.99 28.15 -13.14
C LYS A 252 11.15 27.40 -14.47
N SER A 253 10.91 28.06 -15.61
CA SER A 253 11.39 27.54 -16.89
C SER A 253 12.92 27.48 -16.79
N ILE A 254 13.39 26.29 -16.42
CA ILE A 254 14.82 25.96 -16.34
C ILE A 254 15.35 26.18 -17.74
N ASP A 255 16.29 27.08 -17.89
CA ASP A 255 17.03 27.24 -19.13
C ASP A 255 17.88 25.98 -19.35
N LEU A 256 17.26 24.96 -19.96
CA LEU A 256 17.90 23.71 -20.31
C LEU A 256 19.02 23.86 -21.36
N SER A 257 19.13 25.06 -21.95
CA SER A 257 20.21 25.33 -22.93
C SER A 257 21.60 25.31 -22.31
N SER A 258 21.72 25.56 -21.01
CA SER A 258 23.00 25.52 -20.27
C SER A 258 23.42 24.09 -19.86
N LEU A 259 22.51 23.10 -19.94
CA LEU A 259 22.75 21.71 -19.50
C LEU A 259 23.03 20.73 -20.65
N LEU A 260 22.90 21.17 -21.91
CA LEU A 260 23.30 20.36 -23.06
C LEU A 260 24.83 20.44 -23.23
N PRO A 261 25.56 19.34 -22.95
CA PRO A 261 26.98 19.32 -23.36
C PRO A 261 27.03 19.50 -24.87
N SER A 262 27.88 20.42 -25.31
CA SER A 262 28.15 20.67 -26.74
C SER A 262 28.64 19.38 -27.39
N TYR A 263 27.75 18.61 -27.97
CA TYR A 263 28.14 17.54 -28.87
C TYR A 263 28.77 18.19 -30.11
N LYS A 264 30.10 18.17 -30.17
CA LYS A 264 30.84 18.40 -31.43
C LYS A 264 30.36 17.36 -32.42
N ALA A 265 29.63 17.82 -33.42
CA ALA A 265 29.30 17.00 -34.58
C ALA A 265 30.59 16.49 -35.20
N CYS A 266 30.89 15.21 -35.09
CA CYS A 266 31.84 14.53 -35.95
C CYS A 266 31.21 14.43 -37.34
N SER A 267 31.58 15.33 -38.23
CA SER A 267 31.28 15.20 -39.65
C SER A 267 32.09 14.01 -40.21
N VAL A 268 31.42 12.93 -40.47
CA VAL A 268 31.96 11.82 -41.26
C VAL A 268 31.94 12.24 -42.74
N ASN A 269 33.08 12.52 -43.27
CA ASN A 269 33.29 12.69 -44.71
C ASN A 269 33.14 11.30 -45.39
N ILE A 270 32.07 11.07 -46.09
CA ILE A 270 31.97 9.97 -47.06
C ILE A 270 32.50 10.52 -48.37
N GLN A 271 33.72 10.13 -48.76
CA GLN A 271 34.19 10.26 -50.12
C GLN A 271 33.74 9.04 -50.90
N ASP A 272 33.02 9.32 -51.97
CA ASP A 272 32.74 8.38 -53.04
C ASP A 272 34.03 7.89 -53.72
N GLY A 273 34.11 6.56 -53.97
CA GLY A 273 35.09 5.88 -54.78
C GLY A 273 34.53 4.50 -55.16
#